data_0f3ca871bb2525961c48f2c6a858b907
#
_entry.id   0f3ca871bb2525961c48f2c6a858b907
#
_cell.length_a   1.000
_cell.length_b   1.000
_cell.length_c   1.000
_cell.angle_alpha   90.00
_cell.angle_beta   90.00
_cell.angle_gamma   90.00
#
_symmetry.space_group_name_H-M   'P 1'
#
loop_
_entity.id
_entity.type
_entity.pdbx_description
1 polymer ?
#
loop_
_entity_poly.entity_id
_entity_poly.type
_entity_poly.pdbx_seq_one_letter_code
_entity_poly.pdbx_strand_id
1 'polypeptide(L)'
;TFLIFMEYARNAARMAALMKQQSIMVYTHDSIGQGEDGPTHQAIEQISNLRLTPNMSVWRPADSVETAVAWKAAILKKDGPTSLILSRQGLTHLVRTQEQINDIVKGAYILSDCENNPEIIVIATGSEVAVSLAAVQDSQGKGFKVRLVSMPSTDMFDTQSDEYKESVLPSA
;
A
#
# COMPACT_ATOMS: atom_id res chain seq x y z
N THR A 1 12.61 -1.47 12.30
CA THR A 1 12.19 -0.60 13.43
C THR A 1 10.72 -0.26 13.32
N PHE A 2 10.08 0.26 14.36
CA PHE A 2 8.72 0.79 14.29
C PHE A 2 8.68 2.02 13.37
N LEU A 3 7.58 2.21 12.67
CA LEU A 3 7.45 3.28 11.69
C LEU A 3 7.62 4.67 12.32
N ILE A 4 7.12 4.89 13.53
CA ILE A 4 7.28 6.17 14.24
C ILE A 4 8.76 6.57 14.38
N PHE A 5 9.66 5.60 14.56
CA PHE A 5 11.08 5.87 14.72
C PHE A 5 11.82 6.15 13.41
N MET A 6 11.12 6.16 12.27
CA MET A 6 11.63 6.72 11.03
C MET A 6 12.07 8.17 11.19
N GLU A 7 11.44 8.90 12.13
CA GLU A 7 11.79 10.30 12.41
C GLU A 7 13.26 10.48 12.82
N TYR A 8 13.85 9.52 13.52
CA TYR A 8 15.28 9.56 13.86
C TYR A 8 16.19 9.36 12.63
N ALA A 9 15.72 8.68 11.61
CA ALA A 9 16.46 8.39 10.38
C ALA A 9 16.01 9.25 9.18
N ARG A 10 15.11 10.23 9.39
CA ARG A 10 14.48 11.01 8.32
C ARG A 10 15.48 11.66 7.38
N ASN A 11 16.52 12.29 7.93
CA ASN A 11 17.57 12.92 7.14
C ASN A 11 18.36 11.90 6.32
N ALA A 12 18.68 10.73 6.90
CA ALA A 12 19.39 9.67 6.19
C ALA A 12 18.53 9.06 5.06
N ALA A 13 17.24 8.84 5.32
CA ALA A 13 16.30 8.36 4.31
C ALA A 13 16.19 9.36 3.13
N ARG A 14 16.06 10.66 3.44
CA ARG A 14 16.05 11.71 2.44
C ARG A 14 17.35 11.79 1.64
N MET A 15 18.50 11.63 2.30
CA MET A 15 19.80 11.62 1.63
C MET A 15 19.98 10.41 0.73
N ALA A 16 19.52 9.21 1.15
CA ALA A 16 19.53 8.04 0.29
C ALA A 16 18.71 8.26 -1.00
N ALA A 17 17.54 8.90 -0.88
CA ALA A 17 16.70 9.25 -2.03
C ALA A 17 17.37 10.28 -2.94
N LEU A 18 17.97 11.35 -2.39
CA LEU A 18 18.69 12.38 -3.13
C LEU A 18 19.90 11.81 -3.88
N MET A 19 20.64 10.93 -3.22
CA MET A 19 21.84 10.27 -3.77
C MET A 19 21.51 9.09 -4.70
N LYS A 20 20.22 8.77 -4.88
CA LYS A 20 19.74 7.61 -5.65
C LYS A 20 20.36 6.28 -5.18
N GLN A 21 20.59 6.14 -3.89
CA GLN A 21 21.16 4.94 -3.30
C GLN A 21 20.08 3.88 -3.06
N GLN A 22 20.32 2.68 -3.57
CA GLN A 22 19.48 1.55 -3.23
C GLN A 22 19.59 1.24 -1.75
N SER A 23 18.50 1.42 -1.03
CA SER A 23 18.39 1.07 0.39
C SER A 23 16.99 0.54 0.65
N ILE A 24 16.86 -0.57 1.34
CA ILE A 24 15.56 -1.14 1.70
C ILE A 24 15.34 -0.89 3.18
N MET A 25 14.38 -0.04 3.49
CA MET A 25 14.01 0.35 4.85
C MET A 25 12.76 -0.41 5.25
N VAL A 26 12.84 -1.22 6.29
CA VAL A 26 11.70 -2.01 6.77
C VAL A 26 11.19 -1.40 8.06
N TYR A 27 9.94 -0.96 8.03
CA TYR A 27 9.21 -0.40 9.15
C TYR A 27 8.04 -1.30 9.51
N THR A 28 7.83 -1.49 10.81
CA THR A 28 6.70 -2.23 11.36
C THR A 28 5.86 -1.33 12.25
N HIS A 29 4.73 -1.81 12.77
CA HIS A 29 3.88 -1.03 13.68
C HIS A 29 3.39 0.27 13.01
N ASP A 30 2.73 0.11 11.86
CA ASP A 30 2.45 1.14 10.87
C ASP A 30 1.34 2.13 11.25
N SER A 31 0.53 1.82 12.29
CA SER A 31 -0.71 2.56 12.55
C SER A 31 -1.16 2.44 14.02
N ILE A 32 -2.41 2.85 14.30
CA ILE A 32 -3.06 2.67 15.60
C ILE A 32 -3.16 1.19 16.02
N GLY A 33 -3.06 0.25 15.08
CA GLY A 33 -3.01 -1.20 15.34
C GLY A 33 -1.76 -1.66 16.09
N GLN A 34 -0.79 -0.76 16.34
CA GLN A 34 0.35 -1.05 17.18
C GLN A 34 -0.05 -1.34 18.66
N GLY A 35 -1.17 -0.79 19.14
CA GLY A 35 -1.81 -1.21 20.39
C GLY A 35 -1.34 -0.41 21.61
N GLU A 36 -0.99 -1.14 22.66
CA GLU A 36 -0.85 -0.66 24.04
C GLU A 36 0.29 0.34 24.32
N ASP A 37 1.31 0.41 23.48
CA ASP A 37 2.39 1.41 23.64
C ASP A 37 1.88 2.86 23.49
N GLY A 38 0.68 3.01 22.95
CA GLY A 38 -0.07 4.26 22.95
C GLY A 38 0.40 5.29 21.92
N PRO A 39 -0.05 6.53 22.06
CA PRO A 39 0.10 7.56 21.02
C PRO A 39 1.55 7.97 20.75
N THR A 40 2.47 7.75 21.68
CA THR A 40 3.90 8.05 21.45
C THR A 40 4.57 7.10 20.47
N HIS A 41 3.95 5.95 20.19
CA HIS A 41 4.48 4.92 19.29
C HIS A 41 3.59 4.67 18.07
N GLN A 42 2.41 5.27 18.03
CA GLN A 42 1.48 5.17 16.89
C GLN A 42 1.90 6.12 15.78
N ALA A 43 2.20 5.55 14.62
CA ALA A 43 2.56 6.33 13.44
C ALA A 43 1.30 6.98 12.83
N ILE A 44 1.38 8.25 12.46
CA ILE A 44 0.30 9.04 11.85
C ILE A 44 0.81 9.69 10.56
N GLU A 45 1.76 10.62 10.67
CA GLU A 45 2.28 11.41 9.54
C GLU A 45 3.43 10.72 8.77
N GLN A 46 4.00 9.67 9.30
CA GLN A 46 5.22 9.05 8.76
C GLN A 46 5.05 8.52 7.34
N ILE A 47 3.91 7.90 7.03
CA ILE A 47 3.62 7.42 5.67
C ILE A 47 3.55 8.59 4.70
N SER A 48 2.86 9.67 5.07
CA SER A 48 2.78 10.87 4.25
C SER A 48 4.16 11.51 4.04
N ASN A 49 4.97 11.57 5.10
CA ASN A 49 6.33 12.09 5.02
C ASN A 49 7.23 11.27 4.07
N LEU A 50 7.10 9.94 4.08
CA LEU A 50 7.82 9.07 3.16
C LEU A 50 7.35 9.27 1.71
N ARG A 51 6.03 9.34 1.47
CA ARG A 51 5.45 9.59 0.15
C ARG A 51 5.82 10.95 -0.43
N LEU A 52 5.97 11.97 0.41
CA LEU A 52 6.40 13.31 -0.01
C LEU A 52 7.92 13.40 -0.28
N THR A 53 8.70 12.39 0.07
CA THR A 53 10.15 12.37 -0.19
C THR A 53 10.40 11.98 -1.66
N PRO A 54 10.93 12.89 -2.50
CA PRO A 54 11.17 12.59 -3.91
C PRO A 54 12.09 11.37 -4.07
N ASN A 55 11.77 10.52 -5.04
CA ASN A 55 12.51 9.28 -5.35
C ASN A 55 12.45 8.18 -4.27
N MET A 56 11.64 8.34 -3.22
CA MET A 56 11.35 7.29 -2.26
C MET A 56 10.22 6.42 -2.81
N SER A 57 10.44 5.11 -2.92
CA SER A 57 9.36 4.16 -3.21
C SER A 57 8.75 3.66 -1.90
N VAL A 58 7.42 3.71 -1.79
CA VAL A 58 6.71 3.38 -0.55
C VAL A 58 5.71 2.27 -0.80
N TRP A 59 5.88 1.15 -0.08
CA TRP A 59 5.00 -0.01 -0.14
C TRP A 59 4.37 -0.31 1.21
N ARG A 60 3.05 -0.41 1.24
CA ARG A 60 2.28 -0.81 2.42
C ARG A 60 1.39 -2.01 2.08
N PRO A 61 1.96 -3.23 2.08
CA PRO A 61 1.27 -4.44 1.65
C PRO A 61 0.21 -4.91 2.65
N ALA A 62 -0.86 -5.52 2.13
CA ALA A 62 -2.01 -6.02 2.89
C ALA A 62 -1.82 -7.44 3.44
N ASP A 63 -0.92 -8.24 2.86
CA ASP A 63 -0.66 -9.63 3.26
C ASP A 63 0.68 -10.13 2.75
N SER A 64 0.93 -11.44 2.91
CA SER A 64 2.19 -12.08 2.50
C SER A 64 2.44 -12.02 0.99
N VAL A 65 1.39 -12.08 0.17
CA VAL A 65 1.52 -12.05 -1.31
C VAL A 65 1.96 -10.67 -1.77
N GLU A 66 1.27 -9.62 -1.31
CA GLU A 66 1.68 -8.24 -1.60
C GLU A 66 3.08 -7.94 -1.01
N THR A 67 3.39 -8.49 0.18
CA THR A 67 4.72 -8.33 0.78
C THR A 67 5.81 -8.94 -0.09
N ALA A 68 5.59 -10.13 -0.66
CA ALA A 68 6.55 -10.77 -1.57
C ALA A 68 6.80 -9.92 -2.83
N VAL A 69 5.74 -9.35 -3.40
CA VAL A 69 5.85 -8.45 -4.57
C VAL A 69 6.57 -7.15 -4.21
N ALA A 70 6.25 -6.56 -3.05
CA ALA A 70 6.91 -5.36 -2.56
C ALA A 70 8.42 -5.58 -2.33
N TRP A 71 8.82 -6.73 -1.76
CA TRP A 71 10.23 -7.11 -1.65
C TRP A 71 10.90 -7.27 -3.01
N LYS A 72 10.23 -7.93 -3.96
CA LYS A 72 10.74 -8.04 -5.34
C LYS A 72 10.96 -6.66 -5.97
N ALA A 73 9.99 -5.76 -5.85
CA ALA A 73 10.11 -4.39 -6.35
C ALA A 73 11.27 -3.65 -5.68
N ALA A 74 11.42 -3.75 -4.36
CA ALA A 74 12.50 -3.12 -3.60
C ALA A 74 13.90 -3.62 -4.01
N ILE A 75 14.04 -4.93 -4.27
CA ILE A 75 15.31 -5.53 -4.71
C ILE A 75 15.66 -5.09 -6.15
N LEU A 76 14.67 -4.92 -7.00
CA LEU A 76 14.87 -4.54 -8.40
C LEU A 76 15.10 -3.04 -8.58
N LYS A 77 14.61 -2.19 -7.68
CA LYS A 77 14.86 -0.74 -7.73
C LYS A 77 16.31 -0.42 -7.38
N LYS A 78 17.07 0.07 -8.36
CA LYS A 78 18.51 0.34 -8.22
C LYS A 78 18.84 1.84 -8.06
N ASP A 79 17.91 2.70 -8.36
CA ASP A 79 18.08 4.15 -8.49
C ASP A 79 17.47 4.94 -7.32
N GLY A 80 17.23 4.30 -6.18
CA GLY A 80 16.67 4.96 -5.00
C GLY A 80 16.27 3.98 -3.90
N PRO A 81 15.90 4.50 -2.73
CA PRO A 81 15.46 3.70 -1.60
C PRO A 81 14.01 3.25 -1.75
N THR A 82 13.69 2.16 -1.04
CA THR A 82 12.33 1.65 -0.87
C THR A 82 12.02 1.49 0.61
N SER A 83 10.86 1.99 1.02
CA SER A 83 10.31 1.79 2.36
C SER A 83 9.20 0.74 2.32
N LEU A 84 9.39 -0.37 3.05
CA LEU A 84 8.40 -1.41 3.26
C LEU A 84 7.72 -1.17 4.61
N ILE A 85 6.42 -0.93 4.61
CA ILE A 85 5.63 -0.57 5.78
C ILE A 85 4.71 -1.72 6.13
N LEU A 86 4.97 -2.33 7.29
CA LEU A 86 4.30 -3.54 7.74
C LEU A 86 3.52 -3.28 9.03
N SER A 87 2.43 -4.01 9.22
CA SER A 87 1.63 -3.96 10.45
C SER A 87 2.34 -4.64 11.63
N ARG A 88 1.89 -4.36 12.84
CA ARG A 88 2.23 -5.12 14.04
C ARG A 88 1.49 -6.45 14.07
N GLN A 89 0.19 -6.39 13.84
CA GLN A 89 -0.71 -7.54 13.90
C GLN A 89 -0.56 -8.44 12.69
N GLY A 90 -0.87 -9.72 12.87
CA GLY A 90 -1.02 -10.64 11.75
C GLY A 90 -2.19 -10.25 10.88
N LEU A 91 -2.02 -10.31 9.57
CA LEU A 91 -3.06 -10.00 8.59
C LEU A 91 -3.56 -11.27 7.90
N THR A 92 -4.85 -11.27 7.55
CA THR A 92 -5.48 -12.38 6.85
C THR A 92 -4.96 -12.46 5.42
N HIS A 93 -4.59 -13.66 4.99
CA HIS A 93 -4.29 -13.94 3.60
C HIS A 93 -5.54 -13.74 2.73
N LEU A 94 -5.40 -12.95 1.68
CA LEU A 94 -6.48 -12.64 0.75
C LEU A 94 -6.35 -13.51 -0.51
N VAL A 95 -7.45 -14.14 -0.91
CA VAL A 95 -7.49 -14.94 -2.15
C VAL A 95 -7.48 -14.00 -3.35
N ARG A 96 -6.65 -14.31 -4.34
CA ARG A 96 -6.49 -13.55 -5.58
C ARG A 96 -6.40 -14.46 -6.79
N THR A 97 -6.85 -13.97 -7.92
CA THR A 97 -6.54 -14.60 -9.21
C THR A 97 -5.08 -14.37 -9.60
N GLN A 98 -4.58 -15.15 -10.56
CA GLN A 98 -3.23 -14.95 -11.07
C GLN A 98 -3.03 -13.58 -11.72
N GLU A 99 -4.05 -13.03 -12.35
CA GLU A 99 -4.04 -11.68 -12.93
C GLU A 99 -3.88 -10.62 -11.86
N GLN A 100 -4.68 -10.69 -10.79
CA GLN A 100 -4.56 -9.79 -9.64
C GLN A 100 -3.16 -9.85 -9.00
N ILE A 101 -2.57 -11.06 -8.87
CA ILE A 101 -1.21 -11.21 -8.35
C ILE A 101 -0.20 -10.51 -9.27
N ASN A 102 -0.34 -10.65 -10.59
CA ASN A 102 0.52 -9.99 -11.57
C ASN A 102 0.38 -8.46 -11.53
N ASP A 103 -0.78 -7.95 -11.17
CA ASP A 103 -1.09 -6.52 -11.13
C ASP A 103 -0.63 -5.83 -9.85
N ILE A 104 -0.32 -6.54 -8.78
CA ILE A 104 0.21 -5.95 -7.53
C ILE A 104 1.42 -5.05 -7.81
N VAL A 105 2.31 -5.46 -8.71
CA VAL A 105 3.53 -4.70 -9.03
C VAL A 105 3.23 -3.33 -9.65
N LYS A 106 2.05 -3.13 -10.19
CA LYS A 106 1.57 -1.84 -10.74
C LYS A 106 1.20 -0.82 -9.66
N GLY A 107 1.18 -1.24 -8.38
CA GLY A 107 0.98 -0.35 -7.23
C GLY A 107 -0.46 -0.20 -6.77
N ALA A 108 -1.43 -0.48 -7.62
CA ALA A 108 -2.85 -0.63 -7.29
C ALA A 108 -3.53 -1.60 -8.26
N TYR A 109 -4.53 -2.31 -7.80
CA TYR A 109 -5.30 -3.26 -8.61
C TYR A 109 -6.69 -3.48 -8.02
N ILE A 110 -7.63 -3.93 -8.84
CA ILE A 110 -8.99 -4.25 -8.41
C ILE A 110 -8.97 -5.59 -7.65
N LEU A 111 -9.27 -5.56 -6.35
CA LEU A 111 -9.34 -6.76 -5.51
C LEU A 111 -10.74 -7.38 -5.52
N SER A 112 -11.79 -6.56 -5.51
CA SER A 112 -13.18 -6.99 -5.65
C SER A 112 -13.90 -6.01 -6.56
N ASP A 113 -14.59 -6.53 -7.56
CA ASP A 113 -15.35 -5.72 -8.50
C ASP A 113 -16.87 -5.97 -8.39
N CYS A 114 -17.65 -5.11 -9.02
CA CYS A 114 -19.09 -5.25 -9.18
C CYS A 114 -19.45 -5.40 -10.65
N GLU A 115 -20.67 -5.82 -10.93
CA GLU A 115 -21.21 -5.80 -12.29
C GLU A 115 -21.40 -4.35 -12.76
N ASN A 116 -20.95 -4.07 -13.98
CA ASN A 116 -20.99 -2.74 -14.60
C ASN A 116 -20.09 -1.71 -13.87
N ASN A 117 -20.27 -0.41 -14.19
CA ASN A 117 -19.51 0.65 -13.57
C ASN A 117 -19.82 0.77 -12.07
N PRO A 118 -18.81 0.90 -11.22
CA PRO A 118 -19.02 1.09 -9.79
C PRO A 118 -19.65 2.48 -9.52
N GLU A 119 -20.57 2.53 -8.57
CA GLU A 119 -21.08 3.78 -8.00
C GLU A 119 -20.20 4.29 -6.86
N ILE A 120 -19.47 3.37 -6.22
CA ILE A 120 -18.56 3.64 -5.12
C ILE A 120 -17.26 2.88 -5.35
N ILE A 121 -16.14 3.55 -5.20
CA ILE A 121 -14.81 2.93 -5.19
C ILE A 121 -14.21 3.10 -3.80
N VAL A 122 -13.90 1.99 -3.16
CA VAL A 122 -13.17 1.94 -1.89
C VAL A 122 -11.71 1.67 -2.21
N ILE A 123 -10.82 2.58 -1.78
CA ILE A 123 -9.38 2.41 -1.91
C ILE A 123 -8.82 2.09 -0.53
N ALA A 124 -8.12 0.98 -0.40
CA ALA A 124 -7.51 0.55 0.86
C ALA A 124 -6.06 0.11 0.67
N THR A 125 -5.28 0.16 1.75
CA THR A 125 -3.87 -0.24 1.77
C THR A 125 -3.53 -0.91 3.10
N GLY A 126 -2.57 -1.83 3.10
CA GLY A 126 -2.10 -2.47 4.32
C GLY A 126 -3.21 -3.19 5.09
N SER A 127 -3.22 -3.01 6.40
CA SER A 127 -4.17 -3.67 7.31
C SER A 127 -5.64 -3.36 7.03
N GLU A 128 -5.95 -2.25 6.40
CA GLU A 128 -7.32 -1.83 6.12
C GLU A 128 -7.96 -2.60 4.95
N VAL A 129 -7.18 -3.27 4.10
CA VAL A 129 -7.70 -3.98 2.92
C VAL A 129 -8.65 -5.12 3.31
N ALA A 130 -8.29 -5.93 4.31
CA ALA A 130 -9.15 -7.04 4.74
C ALA A 130 -10.48 -6.55 5.33
N VAL A 131 -10.45 -5.48 6.13
CA VAL A 131 -11.66 -4.85 6.70
C VAL A 131 -12.53 -4.28 5.59
N SER A 132 -11.92 -3.58 4.64
CA SER A 132 -12.60 -3.01 3.48
C SER A 132 -13.23 -4.09 2.59
N LEU A 133 -12.55 -5.23 2.41
CA LEU A 133 -13.09 -6.36 1.63
C LEU A 133 -14.37 -6.90 2.26
N ALA A 134 -14.39 -7.10 3.57
CA ALA A 134 -15.59 -7.56 4.28
C ALA A 134 -16.76 -6.57 4.14
N ALA A 135 -16.47 -5.26 4.28
CA ALA A 135 -17.48 -4.21 4.15
C ALA A 135 -18.03 -4.10 2.70
N VAL A 136 -17.15 -4.23 1.71
CA VAL A 136 -17.53 -4.21 0.29
C VAL A 136 -18.40 -5.42 -0.05
N GLN A 137 -18.02 -6.62 0.39
CA GLN A 137 -18.81 -7.83 0.16
C GLN A 137 -20.21 -7.75 0.80
N ASP A 138 -20.32 -7.21 2.02
CA ASP A 138 -21.62 -6.96 2.67
C ASP A 138 -22.46 -5.95 1.89
N SER A 139 -21.84 -4.89 1.39
CA SER A 139 -22.51 -3.86 0.58
C SER A 139 -22.97 -4.41 -0.77
N GLN A 140 -22.14 -5.18 -1.45
CA GLN A 140 -22.50 -5.86 -2.70
C GLN A 140 -23.67 -6.84 -2.48
N GLY A 141 -23.67 -7.58 -1.37
CA GLY A 141 -24.78 -8.46 -0.98
C GLY A 141 -26.11 -7.73 -0.76
N LYS A 142 -26.07 -6.43 -0.51
CA LYS A 142 -27.23 -5.52 -0.39
C LYS A 142 -27.61 -4.82 -1.71
N GLY A 143 -26.91 -5.14 -2.80
CA GLY A 143 -27.17 -4.60 -4.13
C GLY A 143 -26.46 -3.30 -4.50
N PHE A 144 -25.53 -2.82 -3.66
CA PHE A 144 -24.70 -1.66 -4.01
C PHE A 144 -23.59 -2.03 -4.99
N LYS A 145 -23.32 -1.16 -5.95
CA LYS A 145 -22.24 -1.33 -6.92
C LYS A 145 -20.93 -0.74 -6.37
N VAL A 146 -20.20 -1.54 -5.61
CA VAL A 146 -18.98 -1.13 -4.92
C VAL A 146 -17.80 -1.90 -5.48
N ARG A 147 -16.73 -1.17 -5.84
CA ARG A 147 -15.41 -1.73 -6.20
C ARG A 147 -14.46 -1.54 -5.05
N LEU A 148 -13.63 -2.54 -4.76
CA LEU A 148 -12.49 -2.43 -3.86
C LEU A 148 -11.19 -2.45 -4.66
N VAL A 149 -10.38 -1.44 -4.45
CA VAL A 149 -9.01 -1.33 -4.97
C VAL A 149 -8.03 -1.51 -3.81
N SER A 150 -7.14 -2.49 -3.91
CA SER A 150 -5.95 -2.55 -3.05
C SER A 150 -4.84 -1.70 -3.66
N MET A 151 -4.31 -0.76 -2.88
CA MET A 151 -3.28 0.18 -3.33
C MET A 151 -2.03 0.09 -2.43
N PRO A 152 -1.20 -0.95 -2.60
CA PRO A 152 0.02 -1.11 -1.80
C PRO A 152 1.08 -0.04 -2.08
N SER A 153 1.08 0.63 -3.24
CA SER A 153 2.08 1.65 -3.57
C SER A 153 1.52 2.73 -4.50
N THR A 154 1.31 3.93 -3.98
CA THR A 154 0.79 5.06 -4.75
C THR A 154 1.79 5.55 -5.81
N ASP A 155 3.09 5.60 -5.47
CA ASP A 155 4.14 6.03 -6.37
C ASP A 155 4.29 5.09 -7.58
N MET A 156 4.13 3.79 -7.39
CA MET A 156 4.14 2.84 -8.51
C MET A 156 2.88 2.96 -9.37
N PHE A 157 1.72 3.18 -8.77
CA PHE A 157 0.47 3.38 -9.51
C PHE A 157 0.51 4.66 -10.35
N ASP A 158 1.09 5.74 -9.83
CA ASP A 158 1.23 7.00 -10.55
C ASP A 158 2.06 6.87 -11.84
N THR A 159 2.98 5.89 -11.91
CA THR A 159 3.79 5.62 -13.11
C THR A 159 3.06 4.82 -14.19
N GLN A 160 1.89 4.29 -13.91
CA GLN A 160 1.14 3.49 -14.88
C GLN A 160 0.53 4.36 -16.00
N SER A 161 0.19 3.71 -17.11
CA SER A 161 -0.51 4.39 -18.21
C SER A 161 -1.87 4.92 -17.77
N ASP A 162 -2.35 5.96 -18.44
CA ASP A 162 -3.66 6.54 -18.12
C ASP A 162 -4.80 5.53 -18.36
N GLU A 163 -4.65 4.64 -19.36
CA GLU A 163 -5.61 3.58 -19.61
C GLU A 163 -5.69 2.60 -18.42
N TYR A 164 -4.55 2.22 -17.83
CA TYR A 164 -4.56 1.36 -16.66
C TYR A 164 -5.16 2.07 -15.44
N LYS A 165 -4.75 3.31 -15.20
CA LYS A 165 -5.30 4.12 -14.09
C LYS A 165 -6.81 4.27 -14.21
N GLU A 166 -7.32 4.57 -15.41
CA GLU A 166 -8.76 4.69 -15.69
C GLU A 166 -9.48 3.35 -15.54
N SER A 167 -8.87 2.22 -15.89
CA SER A 167 -9.47 0.90 -15.70
C SER A 167 -9.65 0.53 -14.21
N VAL A 168 -8.73 0.97 -13.36
CA VAL A 168 -8.76 0.73 -11.90
C VAL A 168 -9.63 1.76 -11.19
N LEU A 169 -9.45 3.04 -11.51
CA LEU A 169 -10.12 4.20 -10.92
C LEU A 169 -10.79 5.03 -12.04
N PRO A 170 -11.92 4.57 -12.57
CA PRO A 170 -12.60 5.28 -13.64
C PRO A 170 -13.04 6.68 -13.21
N SER A 171 -12.91 7.64 -14.12
CA SER A 171 -13.46 8.98 -13.97
C SER A 171 -14.99 8.93 -13.89
N ALA A 172 -15.60 9.79 -13.05
CA ALA A 172 -17.05 9.83 -12.85
C ALA A 172 -17.77 10.47 -14.05
#